data_fe5c3de3ecdc9865a0d4720f6e31a06f
#
_entry.id   fe5c3de3ecdc9865a0d4720f6e31a06f
#
_cell.length_a   1.000
_cell.length_b   1.000
_cell.length_c   1.000
_cell.angle_alpha   90.00
_cell.angle_beta   90.00
_cell.angle_gamma   90.00
#
_symmetry.space_group_name_H-M   'P 1'
#
loop_
_entity.id
_entity.type
_entity.pdbx_description
1 polymer ?
#
loop_
_entity_poly.entity_id
_entity_poly.type
_entity_poly.pdbx_seq_one_letter_code
_entity_poly.pdbx_strand_id
1 'polypeptide(L)'
;MDKYEYKSKTERMLELMESGAYSRAAAIADEIDWRRVRNAVMLSNVSEIYEKTGEYQKGYDILTLAYQRAEGSRKIISRLCGLALKTGNVDEAIDFYDEFMQIAPKDPNQYILRYKILRAQRAPIEQQIEALEEYKKSEYIEEWAYELAKLYQEAGMTSECLEECDDLILWFSEGQYVYKAMELKMQYKPLTPSQQEKYDKRYARTSEETEEIPDIFSYAEADESEQEEEENGLPGAELMAADSEVADAERTSSEGNGGTCSGHDAGNDLRRSKRDHFAERPGGSRYGSVGSRRDQGVRSGFTGGGCRGSC
;
A
#
# COMPACT_ATOMS: atom_id res chain seq x y z
N MET A 1 27.67 18.18 11.24
CA MET A 1 27.38 17.21 12.30
C MET A 1 28.56 16.26 12.40
N ASP A 2 29.11 16.11 13.62
CA ASP A 2 30.17 15.16 13.93
C ASP A 2 29.64 13.72 13.95
N LYS A 3 30.51 12.72 13.75
CA LYS A 3 30.16 11.30 13.74
C LYS A 3 29.55 10.83 15.06
N TYR A 4 30.06 11.33 16.19
CA TYR A 4 29.53 11.02 17.52
C TYR A 4 28.14 11.62 17.75
N GLU A 5 27.96 12.88 17.35
CA GLU A 5 26.66 13.55 17.41
C GLU A 5 25.61 12.84 16.56
N TYR A 6 25.98 12.46 15.33
CA TYR A 6 25.09 11.68 14.45
C TYR A 6 24.67 10.36 15.11
N LYS A 7 25.63 9.59 15.64
CA LYS A 7 25.35 8.31 16.28
C LYS A 7 24.41 8.48 17.48
N SER A 8 24.71 9.41 18.38
CA SER A 8 23.89 9.69 19.56
C SER A 8 22.46 10.12 19.21
N LYS A 9 22.29 10.99 18.19
CA LYS A 9 20.96 11.43 17.72
C LYS A 9 20.19 10.30 17.11
N THR A 10 20.81 9.47 16.27
CA THR A 10 20.13 8.34 15.62
C THR A 10 19.74 7.26 16.61
N GLU A 11 20.58 6.92 17.58
CA GLU A 11 20.25 5.98 18.66
C GLU A 11 19.04 6.49 19.46
N ARG A 12 19.08 7.78 19.88
CA ARG A 12 17.98 8.37 20.61
C ARG A 12 16.67 8.45 19.82
N MET A 13 16.76 8.73 18.53
CA MET A 13 15.61 8.75 17.63
C MET A 13 14.96 7.37 17.53
N LEU A 14 15.76 6.31 17.37
CA LEU A 14 15.25 4.93 17.30
C LEU A 14 14.61 4.49 18.62
N GLU A 15 15.21 4.80 19.78
CA GLU A 15 14.59 4.53 21.08
C GLU A 15 13.20 5.22 21.22
N LEU A 16 13.07 6.45 20.71
CA LEU A 16 11.80 7.16 20.72
C LEU A 16 10.78 6.56 19.74
N MET A 17 11.25 6.04 18.60
CA MET A 17 10.42 5.32 17.65
C MET A 17 9.91 4.02 18.28
N GLU A 18 10.77 3.21 18.90
CA GLU A 18 10.40 1.97 19.59
C GLU A 18 9.42 2.21 20.76
N SER A 19 9.54 3.35 21.43
CA SER A 19 8.59 3.76 22.50
C SER A 19 7.32 4.42 22.00
N GLY A 20 7.07 4.48 20.67
CA GLY A 20 5.89 5.12 20.07
C GLY A 20 5.91 6.66 20.10
N ALA A 21 6.97 7.29 20.59
CA ALA A 21 7.08 8.74 20.73
C ALA A 21 7.47 9.43 19.39
N TYR A 22 6.73 9.16 18.32
CA TYR A 22 7.04 9.57 16.95
C TYR A 22 7.25 11.09 16.79
N SER A 23 6.44 11.93 17.44
CA SER A 23 6.59 13.39 17.35
C SER A 23 7.95 13.87 17.90
N ARG A 24 8.46 13.20 18.95
CA ARG A 24 9.79 13.52 19.52
C ARG A 24 10.90 12.97 18.63
N ALA A 25 10.71 11.81 18.04
CA ALA A 25 11.63 11.23 17.07
C ALA A 25 11.74 12.10 15.81
N ALA A 26 10.64 12.63 15.30
CA ALA A 26 10.60 13.55 14.15
C ALA A 26 11.39 14.84 14.42
N ALA A 27 11.27 15.41 15.61
CA ALA A 27 12.04 16.60 15.99
C ALA A 27 13.57 16.36 15.93
N ILE A 28 14.04 15.17 16.32
CA ILE A 28 15.45 14.79 16.17
C ILE A 28 15.79 14.54 14.70
N ALA A 29 14.89 13.91 13.95
CA ALA A 29 15.08 13.65 12.52
C ALA A 29 15.25 14.95 11.72
N ASP A 30 14.53 16.03 12.07
CA ASP A 30 14.64 17.33 11.40
C ASP A 30 16.02 18.01 11.58
N GLU A 31 16.80 17.61 12.59
CA GLU A 31 18.14 18.15 12.83
C GLU A 31 19.24 17.48 11.97
N ILE A 32 18.91 16.41 11.24
CA ILE A 32 19.87 15.57 10.53
C ILE A 32 19.77 15.79 9.01
N ASP A 33 20.91 15.96 8.34
CA ASP A 33 20.98 16.02 6.87
C ASP A 33 21.02 14.60 6.28
N TRP A 34 19.85 14.06 5.98
CA TRP A 34 19.68 12.69 5.47
C TRP A 34 20.24 12.46 4.07
N ARG A 35 20.50 13.49 3.29
CA ARG A 35 21.06 13.36 1.94
C ARG A 35 22.44 12.72 1.93
N ARG A 36 23.15 12.82 3.05
CA ARG A 36 24.49 12.23 3.25
C ARG A 36 24.45 10.79 3.74
N VAL A 37 23.31 10.34 4.24
CA VAL A 37 23.15 9.00 4.79
C VAL A 37 22.98 7.99 3.65
N ARG A 38 23.78 6.91 3.72
CA ARG A 38 23.74 5.84 2.70
C ARG A 38 22.93 4.61 3.14
N ASN A 39 22.69 4.46 4.43
CA ASN A 39 21.96 3.33 4.96
C ASN A 39 20.47 3.45 4.63
N ALA A 40 19.99 2.58 3.72
CA ALA A 40 18.61 2.57 3.25
C ALA A 40 17.62 2.20 4.37
N VAL A 41 18.02 1.30 5.29
CA VAL A 41 17.17 0.90 6.43
C VAL A 41 16.95 2.11 7.37
N MET A 42 18.01 2.85 7.70
CA MET A 42 17.87 4.06 8.51
C MET A 42 16.96 5.09 7.84
N LEU A 43 17.10 5.32 6.53
CA LEU A 43 16.23 6.22 5.78
C LEU A 43 14.78 5.72 5.77
N SER A 44 14.57 4.40 5.68
CA SER A 44 13.24 3.79 5.76
C SER A 44 12.59 4.03 7.13
N ASN A 45 13.33 3.86 8.23
CA ASN A 45 12.84 4.12 9.58
C ASN A 45 12.48 5.61 9.78
N VAL A 46 13.31 6.52 9.27
CA VAL A 46 13.01 7.97 9.32
C VAL A 46 11.77 8.32 8.51
N SER A 47 11.60 7.73 7.32
CA SER A 47 10.37 7.89 6.55
C SER A 47 9.13 7.43 7.33
N GLU A 48 9.25 6.32 8.07
CA GLU A 48 8.18 5.81 8.91
C GLU A 48 7.82 6.78 10.04
N ILE A 49 8.81 7.35 10.71
CA ILE A 49 8.58 8.39 11.73
C ILE A 49 7.74 9.54 11.16
N TYR A 50 8.09 10.06 9.99
CA TYR A 50 7.32 11.12 9.34
C TYR A 50 5.93 10.66 8.88
N GLU A 51 5.79 9.42 8.47
CA GLU A 51 4.50 8.83 8.12
C GLU A 51 3.56 8.75 9.33
N LYS A 52 4.08 8.31 10.49
CA LYS A 52 3.33 8.23 11.76
C LYS A 52 2.97 9.63 12.33
N THR A 53 3.76 10.66 12.05
CA THR A 53 3.44 12.04 12.43
C THR A 53 2.54 12.77 11.44
N GLY A 54 2.19 12.14 10.30
CA GLY A 54 1.36 12.72 9.26
C GLY A 54 2.11 13.66 8.29
N GLU A 55 3.43 13.74 8.40
CA GLU A 55 4.29 14.56 7.53
C GLU A 55 4.64 13.79 6.24
N TYR A 56 3.62 13.36 5.50
CA TYR A 56 3.74 12.43 4.38
C TYR A 56 4.73 12.89 3.30
N GLN A 57 4.82 14.19 3.01
CA GLN A 57 5.76 14.69 2.02
C GLN A 57 7.21 14.50 2.46
N LYS A 58 7.53 14.79 3.74
CA LYS A 58 8.87 14.53 4.27
C LYS A 58 9.18 13.02 4.24
N GLY A 59 8.23 12.19 4.65
CA GLY A 59 8.34 10.74 4.57
C GLY A 59 8.65 10.26 3.16
N TYR A 60 7.91 10.77 2.18
CA TYR A 60 8.13 10.47 0.77
C TYR A 60 9.52 10.88 0.27
N ASP A 61 9.95 12.11 0.58
CA ASP A 61 11.26 12.63 0.17
C ASP A 61 12.41 11.79 0.73
N ILE A 62 12.31 11.40 2.01
CA ILE A 62 13.31 10.53 2.67
C ILE A 62 13.30 9.10 2.09
N LEU A 63 12.11 8.54 1.86
CA LEU A 63 12.00 7.19 1.30
C LEU A 63 12.50 7.13 -0.16
N THR A 64 12.38 8.23 -0.91
CA THR A 64 12.98 8.36 -2.24
C THR A 64 14.52 8.30 -2.16
N LEU A 65 15.13 8.86 -1.11
CA LEU A 65 16.57 8.68 -0.90
C LEU A 65 16.90 7.22 -0.57
N ALA A 66 16.07 6.54 0.21
CA ALA A 66 16.26 5.11 0.49
C ALA A 66 16.17 4.27 -0.80
N TYR A 67 15.20 4.55 -1.65
CA TYR A 67 15.03 3.90 -2.95
C TYR A 67 16.28 4.04 -3.84
N GLN A 68 16.86 5.26 -3.91
CA GLN A 68 18.10 5.51 -4.67
C GLN A 68 19.32 4.75 -4.12
N ARG A 69 19.28 4.28 -2.85
CA ARG A 69 20.37 3.52 -2.21
C ARG A 69 20.16 2.01 -2.28
N ALA A 70 18.90 1.56 -2.41
CA ALA A 70 18.51 0.16 -2.46
C ALA A 70 17.48 -0.03 -3.58
N GLU A 71 17.94 0.12 -4.83
CA GLU A 71 17.12 -0.09 -6.03
C GLU A 71 16.56 -1.52 -6.03
N GLY A 72 15.28 -1.65 -6.41
CA GLY A 72 14.63 -2.95 -6.53
C GLY A 72 14.08 -3.52 -5.21
N SER A 73 14.15 -2.80 -4.10
CA SER A 73 13.53 -3.24 -2.86
C SER A 73 12.01 -3.15 -2.94
N ARG A 74 11.33 -4.32 -2.98
CA ARG A 74 9.85 -4.41 -3.03
C ARG A 74 9.18 -3.65 -1.87
N LYS A 75 9.76 -3.71 -0.66
CA LYS A 75 9.23 -3.03 0.53
C LYS A 75 9.26 -1.51 0.38
N ILE A 76 10.37 -0.95 -0.11
CA ILE A 76 10.51 0.49 -0.34
C ILE A 76 9.54 0.94 -1.43
N ILE A 77 9.43 0.20 -2.53
CA ILE A 77 8.55 0.53 -3.66
C ILE A 77 7.08 0.50 -3.25
N SER A 78 6.66 -0.54 -2.51
CA SER A 78 5.30 -0.62 -1.97
C SER A 78 4.95 0.56 -1.05
N ARG A 79 5.88 0.96 -0.17
CA ARG A 79 5.69 2.13 0.70
C ARG A 79 5.70 3.45 -0.08
N LEU A 80 6.57 3.61 -1.09
CA LEU A 80 6.58 4.80 -1.96
C LEU A 80 5.24 4.94 -2.69
N CYS A 81 4.69 3.84 -3.23
CA CYS A 81 3.35 3.84 -3.81
C CYS A 81 2.30 4.35 -2.80
N GLY A 82 2.31 3.84 -1.57
CA GLY A 82 1.40 4.27 -0.51
C GLY A 82 1.56 5.75 -0.13
N LEU A 83 2.79 6.23 0.01
CA LEU A 83 3.09 7.63 0.33
C LEU A 83 2.76 8.58 -0.83
N ALA A 84 3.01 8.17 -2.08
CA ALA A 84 2.60 8.93 -3.26
C ALA A 84 1.07 9.16 -3.28
N LEU A 85 0.27 8.15 -2.91
CA LEU A 85 -1.18 8.32 -2.75
C LEU A 85 -1.55 9.28 -1.62
N LYS A 86 -0.85 9.21 -0.47
CA LYS A 86 -1.07 10.11 0.68
C LYS A 86 -0.70 11.57 0.37
N THR A 87 0.26 11.79 -0.52
CA THR A 87 0.65 13.13 -1.01
C THR A 87 -0.18 13.61 -2.20
N GLY A 88 -1.10 12.77 -2.71
CA GLY A 88 -1.98 13.10 -3.84
C GLY A 88 -1.38 12.85 -5.22
N ASN A 89 -0.20 12.25 -5.30
CA ASN A 89 0.52 11.96 -6.54
C ASN A 89 0.12 10.60 -7.12
N VAL A 90 -1.09 10.51 -7.65
CA VAL A 90 -1.64 9.23 -8.15
C VAL A 90 -0.85 8.68 -9.34
N ASP A 91 -0.35 9.54 -10.24
CA ASP A 91 0.45 9.12 -11.40
C ASP A 91 1.75 8.43 -10.95
N GLU A 92 2.45 8.98 -9.96
CA GLU A 92 3.67 8.38 -9.40
C GLU A 92 3.36 7.05 -8.68
N ALA A 93 2.22 6.97 -7.99
CA ALA A 93 1.80 5.74 -7.35
C ALA A 93 1.57 4.61 -8.36
N ILE A 94 1.05 4.93 -9.56
CA ILE A 94 0.89 3.97 -10.65
C ILE A 94 2.26 3.52 -11.18
N ASP A 95 3.20 4.44 -11.35
CA ASP A 95 4.56 4.11 -11.80
C ASP A 95 5.25 3.14 -10.81
N PHE A 96 5.13 3.38 -9.49
CA PHE A 96 5.63 2.47 -8.47
C PHE A 96 4.90 1.13 -8.42
N TYR A 97 3.59 1.13 -8.65
CA TYR A 97 2.82 -0.10 -8.75
C TYR A 97 3.29 -0.97 -9.94
N ASP A 98 3.50 -0.36 -11.09
CA ASP A 98 4.00 -1.05 -12.29
C ASP A 98 5.41 -1.62 -12.05
N GLU A 99 6.26 -0.90 -11.33
CA GLU A 99 7.58 -1.38 -10.93
C GLU A 99 7.46 -2.55 -9.93
N PHE A 100 6.59 -2.42 -8.92
CA PHE A 100 6.32 -3.50 -7.97
C PHE A 100 5.87 -4.78 -8.67
N MET A 101 4.97 -4.67 -9.66
CA MET A 101 4.49 -5.80 -10.47
C MET A 101 5.60 -6.48 -11.28
N GLN A 102 6.64 -5.74 -11.68
CA GLN A 102 7.79 -6.32 -12.37
C GLN A 102 8.71 -7.09 -11.43
N ILE A 103 8.90 -6.60 -10.21
CA ILE A 103 9.82 -7.18 -9.22
C ILE A 103 9.16 -8.33 -8.46
N ALA A 104 7.91 -8.16 -8.04
CA ALA A 104 7.19 -9.11 -7.20
C ALA A 104 5.78 -9.45 -7.77
N PRO A 105 5.69 -10.11 -8.95
CA PRO A 105 4.42 -10.37 -9.62
C PRO A 105 3.50 -11.35 -8.90
N LYS A 106 3.99 -12.06 -7.89
CA LYS A 106 3.22 -13.04 -7.10
C LYS A 106 2.90 -12.56 -5.69
N ASP A 107 3.41 -11.39 -5.30
CA ASP A 107 3.19 -10.83 -3.97
C ASP A 107 1.73 -10.39 -3.82
N PRO A 108 0.97 -10.88 -2.81
CA PRO A 108 -0.43 -10.52 -2.59
C PRO A 108 -0.64 -9.01 -2.40
N ASN A 109 0.35 -8.31 -1.87
CA ASN A 109 0.28 -6.86 -1.66
C ASN A 109 -0.01 -6.07 -2.95
N GLN A 110 0.23 -6.65 -4.14
CA GLN A 110 -0.16 -6.04 -5.42
C GLN A 110 -1.66 -5.68 -5.46
N TYR A 111 -2.52 -6.53 -4.90
CA TYR A 111 -3.97 -6.30 -4.90
C TYR A 111 -4.37 -5.16 -3.96
N ILE A 112 -3.67 -5.03 -2.82
CA ILE A 112 -3.86 -3.92 -1.89
C ILE A 112 -3.41 -2.60 -2.53
N LEU A 113 -2.27 -2.58 -3.20
CA LEU A 113 -1.79 -1.39 -3.91
C LEU A 113 -2.76 -1.01 -5.03
N ARG A 114 -3.23 -1.99 -5.81
CA ARG A 114 -4.25 -1.79 -6.84
C ARG A 114 -5.53 -1.19 -6.26
N TYR A 115 -6.04 -1.74 -5.17
CA TYR A 115 -7.21 -1.21 -4.47
C TYR A 115 -7.01 0.24 -4.04
N LYS A 116 -5.88 0.57 -3.40
CA LYS A 116 -5.57 1.92 -2.93
C LYS A 116 -5.52 2.93 -4.09
N ILE A 117 -4.95 2.55 -5.23
CA ILE A 117 -4.90 3.37 -6.45
C ILE A 117 -6.31 3.57 -7.00
N LEU A 118 -7.10 2.50 -7.16
CA LEU A 118 -8.49 2.58 -7.65
C LEU A 118 -9.35 3.49 -6.77
N ARG A 119 -9.19 3.39 -5.44
CA ARG A 119 -9.90 4.26 -4.50
C ARG A 119 -9.49 5.73 -4.64
N ALA A 120 -8.20 6.02 -4.81
CA ALA A 120 -7.69 7.37 -5.03
C ALA A 120 -8.17 7.97 -6.37
N GLN A 121 -8.28 7.15 -7.40
CA GLN A 121 -8.85 7.53 -8.70
C GLN A 121 -10.36 7.66 -8.70
N ARG A 122 -11.05 7.29 -7.60
CA ARG A 122 -12.51 7.19 -7.53
C ARG A 122 -13.09 6.27 -8.61
N ALA A 123 -12.38 5.19 -8.88
CA ALA A 123 -12.81 4.17 -9.84
C ALA A 123 -14.14 3.50 -9.38
N PRO A 124 -14.88 2.86 -10.31
CA PRO A 124 -16.09 2.13 -9.97
C PRO A 124 -15.90 1.17 -8.81
N ILE A 125 -16.90 1.07 -7.93
CA ILE A 125 -16.80 0.30 -6.69
C ILE A 125 -16.60 -1.19 -6.96
N GLU A 126 -17.12 -1.69 -8.06
CA GLU A 126 -16.97 -3.08 -8.48
C GLU A 126 -15.50 -3.47 -8.73
N GLN A 127 -14.70 -2.53 -9.27
CA GLN A 127 -13.27 -2.76 -9.49
C GLN A 127 -12.48 -2.75 -8.16
N GLN A 128 -12.92 -1.93 -7.20
CA GLN A 128 -12.33 -1.88 -5.87
C GLN A 128 -12.62 -3.18 -5.11
N ILE A 129 -13.85 -3.69 -5.19
CA ILE A 129 -14.26 -4.98 -4.64
C ILE A 129 -13.44 -6.10 -5.26
N GLU A 130 -13.36 -6.17 -6.59
CA GLU A 130 -12.58 -7.19 -7.31
C GLU A 130 -11.13 -7.26 -6.80
N ALA A 131 -10.49 -6.12 -6.56
CA ALA A 131 -9.11 -6.08 -6.09
C ALA A 131 -8.97 -6.72 -4.69
N LEU A 132 -9.88 -6.42 -3.75
CA LEU A 132 -9.84 -7.01 -2.41
C LEU A 132 -10.32 -8.47 -2.38
N GLU A 133 -11.23 -8.88 -3.27
CA GLU A 133 -11.59 -10.29 -3.45
C GLU A 133 -10.41 -11.14 -3.94
N GLU A 134 -9.58 -10.60 -4.86
CA GLU A 134 -8.37 -11.28 -5.30
C GLU A 134 -7.35 -11.39 -4.15
N TYR A 135 -7.22 -10.35 -3.31
CA TYR A 135 -6.39 -10.41 -2.11
C TYR A 135 -6.89 -11.48 -1.13
N LYS A 136 -8.20 -11.51 -0.83
CA LYS A 136 -8.83 -12.51 0.07
C LYS A 136 -8.53 -13.96 -0.35
N LYS A 137 -8.35 -14.24 -1.63
CA LYS A 137 -7.99 -15.59 -2.12
C LYS A 137 -6.57 -16.03 -1.75
N SER A 138 -5.69 -15.07 -1.52
CA SER A 138 -4.30 -15.32 -1.17
C SER A 138 -4.08 -15.25 0.33
N GLU A 139 -4.63 -14.22 0.98
CA GLU A 139 -4.45 -13.92 2.39
C GLU A 139 -5.77 -13.40 2.99
N TYR A 140 -6.08 -13.79 4.22
CA TYR A 140 -7.28 -13.33 4.93
C TYR A 140 -6.89 -12.56 6.18
N ILE A 141 -6.74 -11.25 6.05
CA ILE A 141 -6.35 -10.32 7.12
C ILE A 141 -7.57 -9.48 7.52
N GLU A 142 -7.79 -9.32 8.81
CA GLU A 142 -9.01 -8.70 9.38
C GLU A 142 -9.26 -7.26 8.91
N GLU A 143 -8.21 -6.45 8.71
CA GLU A 143 -8.34 -5.08 8.20
C GLU A 143 -8.94 -5.06 6.80
N TRP A 144 -8.40 -5.88 5.91
CA TRP A 144 -8.84 -5.91 4.50
C TRP A 144 -10.16 -6.62 4.31
N ALA A 145 -10.46 -7.62 5.16
CA ALA A 145 -11.77 -8.25 5.22
C ALA A 145 -12.85 -7.23 5.66
N TYR A 146 -12.55 -6.42 6.68
CA TYR A 146 -13.47 -5.36 7.09
C TYR A 146 -13.63 -4.27 6.02
N GLU A 147 -12.55 -3.88 5.33
CA GLU A 147 -12.63 -2.91 4.24
C GLU A 147 -13.46 -3.46 3.06
N LEU A 148 -13.34 -4.77 2.75
CA LEU A 148 -14.18 -5.43 1.75
C LEU A 148 -15.65 -5.43 2.16
N ALA A 149 -15.96 -5.74 3.43
CA ALA A 149 -17.34 -5.66 3.95
C ALA A 149 -17.94 -4.26 3.82
N LYS A 150 -17.14 -3.22 4.04
CA LYS A 150 -17.54 -1.81 3.81
C LYS A 150 -17.82 -1.52 2.35
N LEU A 151 -16.99 -2.03 1.43
CA LEU A 151 -17.22 -1.84 0.00
C LEU A 151 -18.52 -2.52 -0.45
N TYR A 152 -18.81 -3.73 0.05
CA TYR A 152 -20.10 -4.38 -0.19
C TYR A 152 -21.27 -3.56 0.35
N GLN A 153 -21.12 -2.93 1.53
CA GLN A 153 -22.11 -2.00 2.07
C GLN A 153 -22.30 -0.80 1.15
N GLU A 154 -21.20 -0.15 0.73
CA GLU A 154 -21.24 1.02 -0.15
C GLU A 154 -21.88 0.69 -1.52
N ALA A 155 -21.68 -0.55 -2.00
CA ALA A 155 -22.29 -1.06 -3.25
C ALA A 155 -23.76 -1.49 -3.09
N GLY A 156 -24.30 -1.54 -1.86
CA GLY A 156 -25.65 -2.05 -1.59
C GLY A 156 -25.77 -3.58 -1.64
N MET A 157 -24.67 -4.30 -1.66
CA MET A 157 -24.57 -5.76 -1.67
C MET A 157 -24.70 -6.29 -0.23
N THR A 158 -25.93 -6.24 0.30
CA THR A 158 -26.19 -6.51 1.73
C THR A 158 -25.91 -7.96 2.11
N SER A 159 -26.15 -8.90 1.22
CA SER A 159 -25.92 -10.34 1.46
C SER A 159 -24.45 -10.62 1.64
N GLU A 160 -23.63 -10.14 0.74
CA GLU A 160 -22.17 -10.28 0.69
C GLU A 160 -21.52 -9.55 1.88
N CYS A 161 -22.02 -8.35 2.20
CA CYS A 161 -21.59 -7.60 3.38
C CYS A 161 -21.81 -8.39 4.68
N LEU A 162 -23.00 -9.00 4.86
CA LEU A 162 -23.33 -9.80 6.03
C LEU A 162 -22.50 -11.08 6.10
N GLU A 163 -22.29 -11.74 4.96
CA GLU A 163 -21.46 -12.94 4.87
C GLU A 163 -20.01 -12.63 5.25
N GLU A 164 -19.44 -11.55 4.72
CA GLU A 164 -18.08 -11.12 5.05
C GLU A 164 -17.92 -10.73 6.52
N CYS A 165 -18.92 -10.05 7.10
CA CYS A 165 -18.92 -9.76 8.54
C CYS A 165 -18.99 -11.05 9.38
N ASP A 166 -19.78 -12.04 8.98
CA ASP A 166 -19.90 -13.31 9.69
C ASP A 166 -18.59 -14.12 9.58
N ASP A 167 -17.96 -14.16 8.42
CA ASP A 167 -16.66 -14.78 8.21
C ASP A 167 -15.61 -14.15 9.12
N LEU A 168 -15.51 -12.81 9.13
CA LEU A 168 -14.53 -12.08 9.92
C LEU A 168 -14.72 -12.36 11.42
N ILE A 169 -15.95 -12.33 11.94
CA ILE A 169 -16.27 -12.62 13.34
C ILE A 169 -15.93 -14.08 13.69
N LEU A 170 -16.11 -15.01 12.74
CA LEU A 170 -15.82 -16.42 12.93
C LEU A 170 -14.31 -16.68 13.00
N TRP A 171 -13.53 -16.11 12.07
CA TRP A 171 -12.11 -16.39 11.94
C TRP A 171 -11.26 -15.73 13.03
N PHE A 172 -11.51 -14.46 13.33
CA PHE A 172 -10.65 -13.71 14.25
C PHE A 172 -11.16 -13.67 15.69
N SER A 173 -12.44 -14.01 15.90
CA SER A 173 -13.09 -14.10 17.23
C SER A 173 -13.10 -12.81 18.06
N GLU A 174 -12.01 -12.08 18.19
CA GLU A 174 -11.85 -10.83 18.94
C GLU A 174 -10.90 -9.90 18.17
N GLY A 175 -11.03 -8.59 18.36
CA GLY A 175 -10.17 -7.60 17.69
C GLY A 175 -10.95 -6.35 17.29
N GLN A 176 -10.24 -5.28 17.00
CA GLN A 176 -10.84 -4.00 16.63
C GLN A 176 -11.74 -4.12 15.40
N TYR A 177 -11.30 -4.85 14.38
CA TYR A 177 -12.06 -5.01 13.14
C TYR A 177 -13.22 -5.98 13.31
N VAL A 178 -13.10 -6.97 14.20
CA VAL A 178 -14.22 -7.85 14.58
C VAL A 178 -15.37 -7.06 15.20
N TYR A 179 -15.07 -6.14 16.12
CA TYR A 179 -16.09 -5.29 16.73
C TYR A 179 -16.71 -4.32 15.73
N LYS A 180 -15.89 -3.75 14.84
CA LYS A 180 -16.40 -2.91 13.73
C LYS A 180 -17.30 -3.70 12.76
N ALA A 181 -16.97 -4.96 12.48
CA ALA A 181 -17.80 -5.84 11.66
C ALA A 181 -19.12 -6.19 12.36
N MET A 182 -19.12 -6.39 13.68
CA MET A 182 -20.34 -6.56 14.47
C MET A 182 -21.23 -5.31 14.41
N GLU A 183 -20.64 -4.12 14.51
CA GLU A 183 -21.35 -2.84 14.39
C GLU A 183 -21.95 -2.65 12.99
N LEU A 184 -21.21 -3.03 11.95
CA LEU A 184 -21.69 -2.99 10.57
C LEU A 184 -22.85 -3.96 10.36
N LYS A 185 -22.72 -5.19 10.87
CA LYS A 185 -23.78 -6.21 10.82
C LYS A 185 -25.05 -5.76 11.53
N MET A 186 -24.94 -5.12 12.70
CA MET A 186 -26.11 -4.63 13.47
C MET A 186 -26.98 -3.63 12.71
N GLN A 187 -26.46 -2.98 11.67
CA GLN A 187 -27.24 -2.07 10.83
C GLN A 187 -28.31 -2.82 10.00
N TYR A 188 -28.11 -4.09 9.76
CA TYR A 188 -28.97 -4.92 8.91
C TYR A 188 -29.62 -6.07 9.66
N LYS A 189 -28.92 -6.67 10.64
CA LYS A 189 -29.36 -7.87 11.34
C LYS A 189 -28.84 -7.88 12.77
N PRO A 190 -29.67 -8.29 13.76
CA PRO A 190 -29.22 -8.41 15.14
C PRO A 190 -28.09 -9.45 15.27
N LEU A 191 -27.20 -9.22 16.22
CA LEU A 191 -26.13 -10.17 16.56
C LEU A 191 -26.75 -11.45 17.17
N THR A 192 -26.04 -12.55 16.99
CA THR A 192 -26.39 -13.78 17.76
C THR A 192 -26.09 -13.58 19.24
N PRO A 193 -26.73 -14.36 20.16
CA PRO A 193 -26.46 -14.20 21.59
C PRO A 193 -24.97 -14.31 21.96
N SER A 194 -24.23 -15.19 21.30
CA SER A 194 -22.78 -15.35 21.52
C SER A 194 -21.99 -14.15 21.02
N GLN A 195 -22.36 -13.58 19.85
CA GLN A 195 -21.72 -12.38 19.32
C GLN A 195 -22.04 -11.16 20.20
N GLN A 196 -23.28 -11.06 20.70
CA GLN A 196 -23.68 -9.98 21.59
C GLN A 196 -22.90 -10.03 22.90
N GLU A 197 -22.73 -11.20 23.50
CA GLU A 197 -21.95 -11.38 24.72
C GLU A 197 -20.48 -10.93 24.51
N LYS A 198 -19.85 -11.29 23.37
CA LYS A 198 -18.50 -10.83 23.01
C LYS A 198 -18.44 -9.33 22.85
N TYR A 199 -19.42 -8.76 22.15
CA TYR A 199 -19.49 -7.32 21.90
C TYR A 199 -19.64 -6.51 23.20
N ASP A 200 -20.46 -6.99 24.13
CA ASP A 200 -20.67 -6.33 25.42
C ASP A 200 -19.43 -6.40 26.32
N LYS A 201 -18.65 -7.48 26.23
CA LYS A 201 -17.40 -7.64 26.98
C LYS A 201 -16.23 -6.81 26.46
N ARG A 202 -16.32 -6.21 25.27
CA ARG A 202 -15.24 -5.43 24.67
C ARG A 202 -14.74 -4.28 25.53
N TYR A 203 -15.65 -3.63 26.29
CA TYR A 203 -15.30 -2.52 27.17
C TYR A 203 -14.72 -2.97 28.52
N ALA A 204 -14.95 -4.20 28.94
CA ALA A 204 -14.39 -4.70 30.19
C ALA A 204 -12.86 -4.86 30.11
N ARG A 205 -12.32 -5.08 28.90
CA ARG A 205 -10.88 -5.21 28.64
C ARG A 205 -10.16 -3.88 28.38
N THR A 206 -10.85 -2.88 27.83
CA THR A 206 -10.25 -1.57 27.50
C THR A 206 -9.89 -0.74 28.75
N SER A 207 -10.35 -1.16 29.93
CA SER A 207 -9.94 -0.50 31.19
C SER A 207 -8.58 -0.97 31.74
N GLU A 208 -8.01 -2.05 31.19
CA GLU A 208 -6.74 -2.62 31.68
C GLU A 208 -5.57 -2.52 30.66
N GLU A 209 -5.84 -2.28 29.37
CA GLU A 209 -4.78 -2.20 28.34
C GLU A 209 -5.05 -1.02 27.40
N THR A 210 -4.57 0.16 27.76
CA THR A 210 -4.30 1.22 26.79
C THR A 210 -2.93 0.96 26.16
N GLU A 211 -2.81 -0.13 25.41
CA GLU A 211 -1.72 -0.29 24.46
C GLU A 211 -2.22 0.11 23.08
N GLU A 212 -1.60 1.14 22.52
CA GLU A 212 -1.78 1.55 21.13
C GLU A 212 -1.48 0.35 20.23
N ILE A 213 -2.52 -0.10 19.51
CA ILE A 213 -2.40 -1.25 18.58
C ILE A 213 -1.44 -0.82 17.46
N PRO A 214 -0.32 -1.54 17.25
CA PRO A 214 0.61 -1.21 16.17
C PRO A 214 -0.08 -1.37 14.82
N ASP A 215 0.24 -0.46 13.91
CA ASP A 215 -0.22 -0.48 12.52
C ASP A 215 0.24 -1.77 11.84
N ILE A 216 -0.67 -2.44 11.14
CA ILE A 216 -0.52 -3.80 10.56
C ILE A 216 0.63 -3.94 9.57
N PHE A 217 1.20 -2.84 9.10
CA PHE A 217 2.45 -2.88 8.35
C PHE A 217 3.65 -3.45 9.14
N SER A 218 3.53 -3.60 10.48
CA SER A 218 4.57 -4.20 11.31
C SER A 218 4.53 -5.74 11.34
N TYR A 219 3.38 -6.35 11.06
CA TYR A 219 3.26 -7.83 11.11
C TYR A 219 3.86 -8.56 9.91
N ALA A 220 3.96 -7.89 8.76
CA ALA A 220 4.70 -8.44 7.62
C ALA A 220 6.24 -8.40 7.81
N GLU A 221 6.70 -7.77 8.90
CA GLU A 221 8.13 -7.55 9.15
C GLU A 221 8.79 -8.62 10.03
N ALA A 222 8.00 -9.39 10.79
CA ALA A 222 8.57 -10.33 11.76
C ALA A 222 9.10 -11.64 11.13
N ASP A 223 8.59 -12.01 9.94
CA ASP A 223 8.92 -13.30 9.32
C ASP A 223 10.08 -13.22 8.31
N GLU A 224 10.48 -12.00 7.89
CA GLU A 224 11.60 -11.82 6.95
C GLU A 224 12.93 -11.43 7.63
N SER A 225 12.94 -11.04 8.92
CA SER A 225 14.15 -10.65 9.63
C SER A 225 15.03 -11.86 10.03
N GLU A 226 14.45 -13.06 10.12
CA GLU A 226 15.21 -14.27 10.46
C GLU A 226 15.96 -14.88 9.27
N GLN A 227 15.65 -14.50 8.03
CA GLN A 227 16.32 -15.06 6.85
C GLN A 227 17.44 -14.19 6.27
N GLU A 228 17.55 -12.90 6.65
CA GLU A 228 18.61 -12.02 6.17
C GLU A 228 19.86 -11.99 7.08
N GLU A 229 19.81 -12.53 8.31
CA GLU A 229 20.96 -12.52 9.22
C GLU A 229 22.03 -13.61 8.92
N GLU A 230 21.71 -14.63 8.12
CA GLU A 230 22.69 -15.67 7.78
C GLU A 230 23.64 -15.35 6.62
N GLU A 231 23.39 -14.28 5.83
CA GLU A 231 24.23 -14.00 4.65
C GLU A 231 25.23 -12.85 4.81
N ASN A 232 25.26 -12.13 5.93
CA ASN A 232 26.17 -10.99 6.15
C ASN A 232 27.15 -11.14 7.33
N GLY A 233 27.51 -12.36 7.66
CA GLY A 233 28.57 -12.66 8.62
C GLY A 233 29.97 -12.65 7.95
N LEU A 234 30.55 -11.52 7.68
CA LEU A 234 31.99 -11.39 7.42
C LEU A 234 32.64 -10.51 8.48
N PRO A 235 33.78 -10.97 9.04
CA PRO A 235 34.37 -10.41 10.24
C PRO A 235 35.03 -9.06 10.00
N GLY A 236 34.93 -8.20 11.00
CA GLY A 236 35.58 -6.91 11.05
C GLY A 236 37.08 -7.00 10.76
N ALA A 237 37.53 -6.25 9.77
CA ALA A 237 38.94 -5.95 9.59
C ALA A 237 39.23 -4.59 10.21
N GLU A 238 40.14 -4.64 11.17
CA GLU A 238 40.79 -3.54 11.84
C GLU A 238 41.27 -2.46 10.86
N LEU A 239 40.94 -1.22 11.19
CA LEU A 239 41.59 -0.05 10.61
C LEU A 239 42.81 0.30 11.46
N MET A 240 43.97 -0.17 11.04
CA MET A 240 45.23 0.42 11.47
C MET A 240 45.65 1.47 10.49
N ALA A 241 45.90 2.67 11.00
CA ALA A 241 46.55 3.76 10.33
C ALA A 241 48.04 3.44 10.08
N ALA A 242 48.50 3.81 8.91
CA ALA A 242 49.94 4.04 8.69
C ALA A 242 50.13 5.14 7.65
N ASP A 243 50.91 6.10 8.09
CA ASP A 243 51.41 7.26 7.37
C ASP A 243 52.38 6.93 6.27
N SER A 244 52.58 7.98 5.41
CA SER A 244 53.78 8.40 4.69
C SER A 244 54.23 7.57 3.46
N GLU A 245 54.53 8.17 2.44
CA GLU A 245 55.50 9.01 1.81
C GLU A 245 55.54 8.87 0.27
N VAL A 246 55.58 9.98 -0.36
CA VAL A 246 56.17 10.51 -1.59
C VAL A 246 57.03 9.54 -2.42
N ALA A 247 56.72 9.46 -3.74
CA ALA A 247 57.77 9.48 -4.76
C ALA A 247 57.20 9.84 -6.15
N ASP A 248 57.76 10.88 -6.73
CA ASP A 248 57.66 11.34 -8.11
C ASP A 248 58.13 10.27 -9.13
N ALA A 249 57.50 10.21 -10.29
CA ALA A 249 58.15 9.93 -11.53
C ALA A 249 57.34 10.37 -12.76
N GLU A 250 57.96 11.19 -13.52
CA GLU A 250 57.55 11.87 -14.76
C GLU A 250 57.30 10.97 -15.98
N ARG A 251 56.61 11.63 -16.96
CA ARG A 251 56.67 11.49 -18.44
C ARG A 251 55.95 10.31 -19.06
N THR A 252 55.19 10.48 -20.14
CA THR A 252 55.32 11.32 -21.37
C THR A 252 54.00 11.31 -22.18
N SER A 253 53.74 12.43 -22.80
CA SER A 253 53.02 12.81 -24.02
C SER A 253 52.49 11.73 -24.96
N SER A 254 51.25 11.86 -25.44
CA SER A 254 51.03 12.11 -26.89
C SER A 254 49.58 12.52 -27.18
N GLU A 255 49.50 13.44 -28.08
CA GLU A 255 48.42 14.18 -28.71
C GLU A 255 47.37 13.31 -29.38
N GLY A 256 46.13 13.88 -29.48
CA GLY A 256 45.38 13.63 -30.68
C GLY A 256 43.87 13.72 -30.57
N ASN A 257 43.36 14.89 -30.87
CA ASN A 257 42.25 15.14 -31.77
C ASN A 257 40.80 15.09 -31.26
N GLY A 258 40.18 16.21 -31.50
CA GLY A 258 38.86 16.66 -31.18
C GLY A 258 37.68 15.91 -31.83
N GLY A 259 36.54 16.10 -31.23
CA GLY A 259 35.26 15.66 -31.74
C GLY A 259 34.16 16.15 -30.84
N THR A 260 33.68 17.37 -31.10
CA THR A 260 32.43 17.90 -30.59
C THR A 260 31.28 17.08 -31.10
N CYS A 261 30.47 16.53 -30.21
CA CYS A 261 29.08 16.17 -30.51
C CYS A 261 28.18 16.46 -29.30
N SER A 262 27.25 17.35 -29.55
CA SER A 262 26.16 17.80 -28.76
C SER A 262 25.36 16.66 -28.11
N GLY A 263 25.14 16.78 -26.80
CA GLY A 263 24.24 15.96 -26.06
C GLY A 263 22.78 16.24 -26.46
N HIS A 264 22.08 15.18 -26.77
CA HIS A 264 20.60 15.19 -26.85
C HIS A 264 20.06 14.49 -25.63
N ASP A 265 19.22 15.23 -24.91
CA ASP A 265 18.35 14.74 -23.83
C ASP A 265 17.50 13.56 -24.33
N ALA A 266 17.83 12.35 -23.91
CA ALA A 266 17.04 11.15 -24.17
C ALA A 266 16.30 10.64 -22.90
N GLY A 267 16.06 11.52 -21.93
CA GLY A 267 15.47 11.12 -20.64
C GLY A 267 13.96 11.25 -20.52
N ASN A 268 13.26 11.81 -21.50
CA ASN A 268 11.84 12.21 -21.31
C ASN A 268 10.82 11.43 -22.15
N ASP A 269 11.23 10.53 -23.03
CA ASP A 269 10.32 9.82 -23.93
C ASP A 269 9.84 8.44 -23.42
N LEU A 270 10.51 7.86 -22.42
CA LEU A 270 10.11 6.58 -21.85
C LEU A 270 8.91 6.68 -20.87
N ARG A 271 8.66 7.88 -20.33
CA ARG A 271 7.54 8.07 -19.38
C ARG A 271 6.17 8.24 -20.07
N ARG A 272 6.14 8.63 -21.33
CA ARG A 272 4.89 8.88 -22.06
C ARG A 272 4.23 7.61 -22.63
N SER A 273 5.03 6.57 -22.85
CA SER A 273 4.55 5.29 -23.41
C SER A 273 3.91 4.35 -22.38
N LYS A 274 4.09 4.61 -21.06
CA LYS A 274 3.55 3.72 -20.02
C LYS A 274 2.14 4.07 -19.55
N ARG A 275 1.62 5.28 -19.85
CA ARG A 275 0.30 5.74 -19.40
C ARG A 275 -0.88 5.01 -20.07
N ASP A 276 -0.67 4.48 -21.25
CA ASP A 276 -1.77 3.89 -22.03
C ASP A 276 -2.07 2.44 -21.64
N HIS A 277 -1.21 1.81 -20.84
CA HIS A 277 -1.35 0.38 -20.51
C HIS A 277 -2.30 0.08 -19.33
N PHE A 278 -2.58 1.09 -18.49
CA PHE A 278 -3.47 0.88 -17.34
C PHE A 278 -4.95 1.05 -17.70
N ALA A 279 -5.25 1.82 -18.77
CA ALA A 279 -6.62 2.10 -19.22
C ALA A 279 -7.19 1.05 -20.20
N GLU A 280 -6.38 0.15 -20.76
CA GLU A 280 -6.78 -0.76 -21.84
C GLU A 280 -6.58 -2.26 -21.51
N ARG A 281 -6.93 -2.71 -20.32
CA ARG A 281 -7.19 -4.15 -20.12
C ARG A 281 -8.70 -4.36 -20.00
N PRO A 282 -9.40 -4.75 -21.08
CA PRO A 282 -10.80 -5.12 -20.99
C PRO A 282 -10.90 -6.43 -20.21
N GLY A 283 -11.52 -6.37 -19.07
CA GLY A 283 -12.03 -7.53 -18.38
C GLY A 283 -13.00 -8.25 -19.30
N GLY A 284 -12.64 -9.41 -19.81
CA GLY A 284 -13.49 -10.23 -20.63
C GLY A 284 -14.63 -10.84 -19.84
N SER A 285 -15.65 -10.07 -19.57
CA SER A 285 -16.94 -10.60 -19.11
C SER A 285 -17.81 -10.89 -20.33
N ARG A 286 -17.87 -12.15 -20.71
CA ARG A 286 -18.91 -12.67 -21.61
C ARG A 286 -20.22 -12.78 -20.83
N TYR A 287 -20.99 -11.71 -20.78
CA TYR A 287 -22.42 -11.84 -20.53
C TYR A 287 -23.16 -11.73 -21.85
N GLY A 288 -23.87 -12.82 -22.17
CA GLY A 288 -24.64 -13.00 -23.41
C GLY A 288 -25.72 -11.92 -23.55
N SER A 289 -25.67 -11.26 -24.67
CA SER A 289 -26.72 -10.40 -25.21
C SER A 289 -27.96 -11.25 -25.52
N VAL A 290 -29.01 -11.09 -24.71
CA VAL A 290 -30.34 -11.56 -25.05
C VAL A 290 -30.93 -10.52 -26.00
N GLY A 291 -31.05 -10.90 -27.25
CA GLY A 291 -31.58 -10.09 -28.35
C GLY A 291 -33.04 -9.72 -28.14
N SER A 292 -33.31 -8.43 -28.11
CA SER A 292 -34.63 -7.84 -28.29
C SER A 292 -35.02 -7.93 -29.77
N ARG A 293 -35.88 -8.87 -30.10
CA ARG A 293 -36.58 -8.87 -31.40
C ARG A 293 -37.72 -7.85 -31.34
N ARG A 294 -37.59 -6.81 -32.10
CA ARG A 294 -38.71 -6.00 -32.58
C ARG A 294 -39.47 -6.83 -33.59
N ASP A 295 -40.73 -7.10 -33.31
CA ASP A 295 -41.68 -7.53 -34.34
C ASP A 295 -42.61 -6.35 -34.64
N GLN A 296 -42.64 -6.03 -35.95
CA GLN A 296 -43.51 -5.03 -36.55
C GLN A 296 -44.80 -5.75 -37.02
N GLY A 297 -45.91 -5.16 -36.61
CA GLY A 297 -47.10 -4.95 -37.43
C GLY A 297 -47.88 -6.16 -37.89
N VAL A 298 -49.14 -6.20 -37.53
CA VAL A 298 -50.26 -6.30 -38.53
C VAL A 298 -51.54 -5.78 -37.90
N ARG A 299 -52.19 -4.86 -38.62
CA ARG A 299 -53.56 -4.34 -38.41
C ARG A 299 -54.59 -5.40 -38.87
N SER A 300 -55.68 -5.49 -38.12
CA SER A 300 -57.10 -5.64 -38.57
C SER A 300 -57.91 -5.93 -37.31
N GLY A 301 -58.85 -5.14 -36.81
CA GLY A 301 -60.11 -4.81 -37.39
C GLY A 301 -61.13 -5.91 -37.15
N PHE A 302 -62.01 -5.81 -36.12
CA PHE A 302 -63.45 -6.02 -36.31
C PHE A 302 -64.24 -5.89 -34.95
N THR A 303 -65.16 -5.02 -34.96
CA THR A 303 -66.48 -4.80 -34.35
C THR A 303 -67.09 -5.80 -33.36
N GLY A 304 -67.71 -5.28 -32.29
CA GLY A 304 -69.11 -5.57 -32.04
C GLY A 304 -69.49 -6.37 -30.82
N GLY A 305 -70.34 -5.79 -29.99
CA GLY A 305 -71.35 -6.45 -29.15
C GLY A 305 -70.97 -6.65 -27.69
N GLY A 306 -71.47 -6.02 -26.69
CA GLY A 306 -72.83 -5.75 -26.31
C GLY A 306 -73.36 -6.83 -25.32
N CYS A 307 -73.86 -6.34 -24.14
CA CYS A 307 -74.75 -6.94 -23.16
C CYS A 307 -74.12 -7.40 -21.83
N ARG A 308 -74.33 -6.55 -20.75
CA ARG A 308 -75.38 -6.63 -19.73
C ARG A 308 -75.46 -7.93 -18.92
N GLY A 309 -75.48 -7.74 -17.58
CA GLY A 309 -76.20 -8.58 -16.62
C GLY A 309 -75.38 -8.96 -15.43
N SER A 310 -75.54 -8.17 -14.37
CA SER A 310 -76.14 -8.52 -13.05
C SER A 310 -75.91 -9.94 -12.55
N CYS A 311 -75.21 -10.09 -11.49
CA CYS A 311 -75.63 -10.40 -10.12
C CYS A 311 -74.42 -10.31 -9.22
#